data_be15ddccaef607f337623c7f0dba0c9a
#
_entry.id   be15ddccaef607f337623c7f0dba0c9a
#
_cell.length_a   1.000
_cell.length_b   1.000
_cell.length_c   1.000
_cell.angle_alpha   90.00
_cell.angle_beta   90.00
_cell.angle_gamma   90.00
#
_symmetry.space_group_name_H-M   'P 1'
#
loop_
_entity.id
_entity.type
_entity.pdbx_description
1 polymer ?
#
loop_
_entity_poly.entity_id
_entity_poly.type
_entity_poly.pdbx_seq_one_letter_code
_entity_poly.pdbx_strand_id
1 'polypeptide(L)'
;MPFSFLGKTLSGGFTVPSGIVTTAPSIIQRIIRDMPEIGVITTKSIGLEPRLGYREPVYSQFAPGCFVNAVGLTNPGAHASLASLGQLRVPEDRFLLVSIFGGSVE
;
A
#
# COMPACT_ATOMS: atom_id res chain seq x y z
N MET A 1 13.93 -22.65 1.42
CA MET A 1 13.73 -22.08 2.77
C MET A 1 12.40 -21.34 2.82
N PRO A 2 11.55 -21.60 3.80
CA PRO A 2 10.32 -20.82 3.95
C PRO A 2 10.65 -19.39 4.37
N PHE A 3 9.87 -18.45 3.86
CA PHE A 3 9.93 -17.07 4.30
C PHE A 3 8.97 -16.86 5.47
N SER A 4 9.38 -16.11 6.48
CA SER A 4 8.52 -15.81 7.62
C SER A 4 8.60 -14.33 7.99
N PHE A 5 7.48 -13.80 8.49
CA PHE A 5 7.37 -12.41 8.89
C PHE A 5 6.33 -12.32 10.03
N LEU A 6 6.74 -11.77 11.16
CA LEU A 6 5.91 -11.59 12.36
C LEU A 6 5.09 -12.85 12.73
N GLY A 7 5.75 -14.00 12.72
CA GLY A 7 5.13 -15.28 13.09
C GLY A 7 4.29 -15.94 12.00
N LYS A 8 4.18 -15.35 10.82
CA LYS A 8 3.51 -15.94 9.66
C LYS A 8 4.51 -16.55 8.70
N THR A 9 4.20 -17.72 8.18
CA THR A 9 4.93 -18.30 7.05
C THR A 9 4.33 -17.78 5.75
N LEU A 10 5.18 -17.20 4.91
CA LEU A 10 4.76 -16.51 3.68
C LEU A 10 4.94 -17.39 2.45
N SER A 11 4.09 -17.17 1.44
CA SER A 11 4.15 -17.83 0.14
C SER A 11 5.36 -17.44 -0.69
N GLY A 12 5.94 -16.25 -0.44
CA GLY A 12 7.09 -15.74 -1.18
C GLY A 12 7.84 -14.68 -0.39
N GLY A 13 9.06 -14.37 -0.84
CA GLY A 13 9.99 -13.47 -0.16
C GLY A 13 10.00 -12.04 -0.66
N PHE A 14 9.15 -11.70 -1.65
CA PHE A 14 9.07 -10.33 -2.13
C PHE A 14 8.02 -9.53 -1.36
N THR A 15 8.24 -8.22 -1.30
CA THR A 15 7.31 -7.28 -0.67
C THR A 15 6.98 -6.13 -1.62
N VAL A 16 5.74 -5.66 -1.55
CA VAL A 16 5.32 -4.42 -2.24
C VAL A 16 5.27 -3.32 -1.19
N PRO A 17 6.06 -2.25 -1.34
CA PRO A 17 6.07 -1.14 -0.39
C PRO A 17 4.85 -0.23 -0.57
N SER A 18 4.64 0.66 0.41
CA SER A 18 3.55 1.63 0.39
C SER A 18 3.63 2.56 -0.83
N GLY A 19 2.48 2.80 -1.46
CA GLY A 19 2.36 3.73 -2.58
C GLY A 19 2.75 3.14 -3.94
N ILE A 20 3.20 1.90 -4.00
CA ILE A 20 3.52 1.22 -5.25
C ILE A 20 2.38 0.25 -5.58
N VAL A 21 1.57 0.59 -6.57
CA VAL A 21 0.43 -0.18 -7.12
C VAL A 21 -0.61 -0.65 -6.10
N THR A 22 -0.55 -0.22 -4.85
CA THR A 22 -1.46 -0.65 -3.79
C THR A 22 -2.50 0.42 -3.42
N THR A 23 -2.83 1.28 -4.37
CA THR A 23 -3.78 2.39 -4.18
C THR A 23 -5.21 1.89 -3.98
N ALA A 24 -5.59 0.82 -4.68
CA ALA A 24 -6.95 0.29 -4.65
C ALA A 24 -6.97 -1.15 -4.10
N PRO A 25 -7.98 -1.50 -3.26
CA PRO A 25 -8.13 -2.87 -2.75
C PRO A 25 -8.25 -3.92 -3.86
N SER A 26 -8.86 -3.58 -4.98
CA SER A 26 -8.97 -4.50 -6.12
C SER A 26 -7.61 -4.91 -6.69
N ILE A 27 -6.64 -4.00 -6.69
CA ILE A 27 -5.27 -4.29 -7.13
C ILE A 27 -4.58 -5.20 -6.11
N ILE A 28 -4.75 -4.92 -4.82
CA ILE A 28 -4.22 -5.78 -3.74
C ILE A 28 -4.77 -7.20 -3.87
N GLN A 29 -6.08 -7.34 -4.08
CA GLN A 29 -6.71 -8.65 -4.25
C GLN A 29 -6.17 -9.39 -5.48
N ARG A 30 -5.88 -8.67 -6.55
CA ARG A 30 -5.29 -9.23 -7.75
C ARG A 30 -3.84 -9.70 -7.52
N ILE A 31 -3.04 -8.92 -6.78
CA ILE A 31 -1.69 -9.32 -6.40
C ILE A 31 -1.72 -10.61 -5.59
N ILE A 32 -2.63 -10.69 -4.61
CA ILE A 32 -2.82 -11.88 -3.77
C ILE A 32 -3.13 -13.10 -4.65
N ARG A 33 -4.02 -12.94 -5.62
CA ARG A 33 -4.46 -14.03 -6.49
C ARG A 33 -3.39 -14.50 -7.47
N ASP A 34 -2.70 -13.55 -8.10
CA ASP A 34 -1.88 -13.81 -9.29
C ASP A 34 -0.38 -13.85 -9.01
N MET A 35 0.07 -13.38 -7.85
CA MET A 35 1.51 -13.22 -7.53
C MET A 35 1.87 -13.85 -6.19
N PRO A 36 2.00 -15.19 -6.13
CA PRO A 36 2.35 -15.87 -4.87
C PRO A 36 3.75 -15.52 -4.35
N GLU A 37 4.63 -14.99 -5.19
CA GLU A 37 5.98 -14.56 -4.81
C GLU A 37 5.97 -13.36 -3.87
N ILE A 38 4.88 -12.58 -3.85
CA ILE A 38 4.73 -11.41 -3.00
C ILE A 38 4.07 -11.83 -1.69
N GLY A 39 4.88 -12.02 -0.65
CA GLY A 39 4.40 -12.43 0.67
C GLY A 39 3.85 -11.28 1.50
N VAL A 40 4.42 -10.09 1.38
CA VAL A 40 4.01 -8.90 2.14
C VAL A 40 3.55 -7.80 1.20
N ILE A 41 2.37 -7.26 1.46
CA ILE A 41 1.78 -6.18 0.67
C ILE A 41 1.49 -5.02 1.62
N THR A 42 1.99 -3.82 1.31
CA THR A 42 1.75 -2.63 2.11
C THR A 42 0.78 -1.71 1.39
N THR A 43 -0.26 -1.26 2.09
CA THR A 43 -1.25 -0.35 1.51
C THR A 43 -0.65 1.03 1.26
N LYS A 44 -1.32 1.82 0.41
CA LYS A 44 -1.07 3.26 0.38
C LYS A 44 -1.32 3.85 1.75
N SER A 45 -0.53 4.87 2.12
CA SER A 45 -0.65 5.51 3.43
C SER A 45 -2.00 6.20 3.60
N ILE A 46 -2.64 5.94 4.73
CA ILE A 46 -4.01 6.38 5.05
C ILE A 46 -3.94 7.37 6.19
N GLY A 47 -4.54 8.55 5.98
CA GLY A 47 -4.75 9.55 7.03
C GLY A 47 -6.15 9.44 7.62
N LEU A 48 -6.38 10.14 8.74
CA LEU A 48 -7.70 10.16 9.38
C LEU A 48 -8.77 10.73 8.44
N GLU A 49 -8.48 11.90 7.87
CA GLU A 49 -9.38 12.61 6.96
C GLU A 49 -9.00 12.39 5.50
N PRO A 50 -9.95 12.48 4.56
CA PRO A 50 -9.66 12.43 3.14
C PRO A 50 -8.70 13.55 2.72
N ARG A 51 -7.80 13.23 1.79
CA ARG A 51 -6.83 14.19 1.28
C ARG A 51 -6.73 14.04 -0.24
N LEU A 52 -6.92 15.14 -0.95
CA LEU A 52 -6.84 15.16 -2.42
C LEU A 52 -5.39 15.14 -2.93
N GLY A 53 -4.46 15.54 -2.08
CA GLY A 53 -3.07 15.68 -2.49
C GLY A 53 -2.82 16.98 -3.23
N TYR A 54 -1.69 17.06 -3.92
CA TYR A 54 -1.29 18.25 -4.66
C TYR A 54 -1.86 18.24 -6.07
N ARG A 55 -1.92 19.44 -6.68
CA ARG A 55 -2.35 19.62 -8.06
C ARG A 55 -1.29 19.10 -9.02
N GLU A 56 -1.71 18.51 -10.11
CA GLU A 56 -0.82 18.06 -11.18
C GLU A 56 -0.05 19.20 -11.85
N PRO A 57 1.19 18.95 -12.34
CA PRO A 57 1.84 17.65 -12.36
C PRO A 57 2.46 17.26 -11.00
N VAL A 58 2.25 16.00 -10.59
CA VAL A 58 2.76 15.46 -9.30
C VAL A 58 4.05 14.65 -9.45
N TYR A 59 4.51 14.49 -10.67
CA TYR A 59 5.63 13.65 -11.01
C TYR A 59 6.42 14.28 -12.16
N SER A 60 7.75 14.34 -12.03
CA SER A 60 8.60 14.96 -13.03
C SER A 60 9.97 14.29 -13.10
N GLN A 61 10.51 14.22 -14.29
CA GLN A 61 11.89 13.83 -14.52
C GLN A 61 12.76 15.11 -14.57
N PHE A 62 13.72 15.23 -13.66
CA PHE A 62 14.61 16.41 -13.61
C PHE A 62 15.99 16.14 -14.20
N ALA A 63 16.35 14.88 -14.43
CA ALA A 63 17.54 14.44 -15.14
C ALA A 63 17.29 13.05 -15.72
N PRO A 64 18.05 12.58 -16.71
CA PRO A 64 17.85 11.24 -17.28
C PRO A 64 17.83 10.15 -16.22
N GLY A 65 16.72 9.42 -16.09
CA GLY A 65 16.51 8.38 -15.11
C GLY A 65 16.28 8.85 -13.67
N CYS A 66 16.21 10.16 -13.44
CA CYS A 66 16.02 10.77 -12.12
C CYS A 66 14.66 11.46 -12.02
N PHE A 67 13.84 11.04 -11.05
CA PHE A 67 12.46 11.49 -10.92
C PHE A 67 12.20 12.09 -9.55
N VAL A 68 11.24 12.99 -9.48
CA VAL A 68 10.72 13.59 -8.26
C VAL A 68 9.20 13.53 -8.30
N ASN A 69 8.59 13.35 -7.13
CA ASN A 69 7.14 13.40 -7.02
C ASN A 69 6.69 14.30 -5.85
N ALA A 70 5.49 14.81 -5.99
CA ALA A 70 4.79 15.56 -4.95
C ALA A 70 3.30 15.21 -5.03
N VAL A 71 2.97 13.94 -4.77
CA VAL A 71 1.58 13.45 -4.81
C VAL A 71 0.77 14.06 -3.67
N GLY A 72 1.37 14.29 -2.51
CA GLY A 72 0.73 14.98 -1.40
C GLY A 72 -0.11 14.08 -0.50
N LEU A 73 0.27 12.84 -0.33
CA LEU A 73 -0.40 11.87 0.56
C LEU A 73 -1.89 11.72 0.26
N THR A 74 -2.26 11.74 -1.02
CA THR A 74 -3.66 11.58 -1.42
C THR A 74 -4.21 10.23 -0.93
N ASN A 75 -5.38 10.25 -0.30
CA ASN A 75 -6.05 9.06 0.22
C ASN A 75 -7.52 9.38 0.56
N PRO A 76 -8.40 8.36 0.63
CA PRO A 76 -9.83 8.58 0.89
C PRO A 76 -10.19 8.78 2.37
N GLY A 77 -9.22 8.78 3.28
CA GLY A 77 -9.46 8.85 4.71
C GLY A 77 -9.67 7.48 5.37
N ALA A 78 -9.59 7.45 6.70
CA ALA A 78 -9.62 6.19 7.46
C ALA A 78 -10.95 5.44 7.30
N HIS A 79 -12.08 6.13 7.38
CA HIS A 79 -13.39 5.48 7.29
C HIS A 79 -13.60 4.73 5.99
N ALA A 80 -13.37 5.42 4.86
CA ALA A 80 -13.52 4.80 3.54
C ALA A 80 -12.50 3.70 3.29
N SER A 81 -11.26 3.92 3.74
CA SER A 81 -10.18 2.93 3.60
C SER A 81 -10.46 1.66 4.39
N LEU A 82 -10.88 1.76 5.64
CA LEU A 82 -11.19 0.61 6.47
C LEU A 82 -12.37 -0.19 5.92
N ALA A 83 -13.41 0.48 5.44
CA ALA A 83 -14.55 -0.16 4.80
C ALA A 83 -14.12 -0.97 3.56
N SER A 84 -13.26 -0.39 2.72
CA SER A 84 -12.75 -1.04 1.51
C SER A 84 -11.80 -2.18 1.84
N LEU A 85 -10.85 -1.97 2.74
CA LEU A 85 -9.87 -2.99 3.13
C LEU A 85 -10.52 -4.17 3.86
N GLY A 86 -11.59 -3.93 4.62
CA GLY A 86 -12.33 -4.98 5.31
C GLY A 86 -12.97 -6.01 4.38
N GLN A 87 -13.10 -5.69 3.10
CA GLN A 87 -13.62 -6.61 2.08
C GLN A 87 -12.55 -7.52 1.48
N LEU A 88 -11.26 -7.24 1.75
CA LEU A 88 -10.17 -8.06 1.25
C LEU A 88 -10.14 -9.42 1.95
N ARG A 89 -9.85 -10.46 1.17
CA ARG A 89 -9.55 -11.79 1.68
C ARG A 89 -8.05 -12.00 1.63
N VAL A 90 -7.40 -11.91 2.79
CA VAL A 90 -5.96 -12.11 2.93
C VAL A 90 -5.71 -13.54 3.40
N PRO A 91 -5.10 -14.40 2.57
CA PRO A 91 -4.77 -15.77 2.97
C PRO A 91 -3.77 -15.81 4.14
N GLU A 92 -3.68 -16.95 4.80
CA GLU A 92 -2.75 -17.12 5.93
C GLU A 92 -1.27 -17.02 5.53
N ASP A 93 -0.95 -17.28 4.26
CA ASP A 93 0.42 -17.22 3.72
C ASP A 93 0.79 -15.85 3.15
N ARG A 94 0.00 -14.83 3.39
CA ARG A 94 0.25 -13.44 2.99
C ARG A 94 0.12 -12.52 4.19
N PHE A 95 0.83 -11.41 4.12
CA PHE A 95 0.76 -10.38 5.16
C PHE A 95 0.38 -9.04 4.54
N LEU A 96 -0.69 -8.44 5.05
CA LEU A 96 -1.12 -7.10 4.66
C LEU A 96 -0.70 -6.12 5.75
N LEU A 97 0.20 -5.20 5.39
CA LEU A 97 0.58 -4.07 6.24
C LEU A 97 -0.28 -2.86 5.86
N VAL A 98 -0.93 -2.26 6.82
CA VAL A 98 -1.67 -1.02 6.61
C VAL A 98 -0.79 0.14 7.03
N SER A 99 -0.39 0.97 6.06
CA SER A 99 0.40 2.17 6.29
C SER A 99 -0.51 3.31 6.73
N ILE A 100 -0.21 3.94 7.85
CA ILE A 100 -0.96 5.08 8.38
C ILE A 100 -0.03 6.27 8.62
N PHE A 101 -0.60 7.47 8.56
CA PHE A 101 0.13 8.68 8.91
C PHE A 101 -0.77 9.66 9.69
N GLY A 102 -0.15 10.55 10.45
CA GLY A 102 -0.83 11.63 11.16
C GLY A 102 0.10 12.81 11.38
N GLY A 103 -0.48 13.98 11.60
CA GLY A 103 0.27 15.19 11.95
C GLY A 103 0.55 15.33 13.44
N SER A 104 -0.10 14.53 14.29
CA SER A 104 0.08 14.48 15.74
C SER A 104 -0.13 13.06 16.24
N VAL A 105 0.16 12.85 17.51
CA VAL A 105 -0.02 11.54 18.18
C VAL A 105 -1.43 11.40 18.78
N GLU A 106 -2.19 12.49 18.77
CA GLU A 106 -3.56 12.53 19.32
C GLU A 106 -4.61 12.06 18.32
#